data_e310a9822340124e5120f8f4775c045e
#
_entry.id   e310a9822340124e5120f8f4775c045e
#
_cell.length_a   1.000
_cell.length_b   1.000
_cell.length_c   1.000
_cell.angle_alpha   90.00
_cell.angle_beta   90.00
_cell.angle_gamma   90.00
#
_symmetry.space_group_name_H-M   'P 1'
#
loop_
_entity.id
_entity.type
_entity.pdbx_description
1 polymer ?
#
loop_
_entity_poly.entity_id
_entity_poly.type
_entity_poly.pdbx_seq_one_letter_code
_entity_poly.pdbx_strand_id
1 'polypeptide(L)'
;MDSALAYNKNSLMEGSIMSQTRPNSDPVEIDASDPLRLHDVDHVRFYCGNAKQAAYFYAWNFGFQVEQYRDLTTGSRDTASYLLRQGNIRLILETGLTTDHEAAQEVATYGDGVKDVSLNVDDAEAAYEQAIRNGAESGYEPIEETDEHGTVVRAAIRSYGRVLHTFVSRKGDYGLDAVRAGGRFGPGWEKVGHFPLNEYNQQNPCGLEFVDHLVGNVELGKMNHWVEWYAEVLGFKLFKHFDEADISTEYTSLMSKVMDSGFGVIKMPINEPADGRRKSQIEEYLDWHNGTPGVQHLALRTDDELHSVHELRRRGVNFLKVPQSYYDEVWERVKALGWDVKEDHEKIADLGILVDADDEGYLLQLFTQPLQDRPTLFFEIISRRGSQSFGKGNFKALFEAIEREQARRGNL
;
A
#
# COMPACT_ATOMS: atom_id res chain seq x y z
N MET A 1 -22.82 42.32 46.01
CA MET A 1 -22.88 43.40 45.06
C MET A 1 -22.32 42.91 43.77
N ASP A 2 -23.25 42.61 42.87
CA ASP A 2 -23.10 42.04 41.56
C ASP A 2 -22.38 42.91 40.58
N SER A 3 -21.62 42.35 39.68
CA SER A 3 -21.64 42.76 38.27
C SER A 3 -21.13 41.60 37.39
N ALA A 4 -22.09 40.95 36.77
CA ALA A 4 -21.91 40.05 35.68
C ALA A 4 -21.43 40.78 34.44
N LEU A 5 -20.38 40.29 33.78
CA LEU A 5 -20.02 40.64 32.43
C LEU A 5 -20.42 39.51 31.50
N ALA A 6 -21.49 39.77 30.75
CA ALA A 6 -21.97 38.93 29.67
C ALA A 6 -20.95 38.97 28.50
N TYR A 7 -20.43 37.80 28.11
CA TYR A 7 -19.65 37.64 26.88
C TYR A 7 -20.57 37.25 25.73
N ASN A 8 -20.60 38.08 24.76
CA ASN A 8 -21.44 38.03 23.56
C ASN A 8 -20.99 36.90 22.66
N LYS A 9 -21.84 35.90 22.46
CA LYS A 9 -21.73 34.90 21.40
C LYS A 9 -22.25 35.52 20.11
N ASN A 10 -21.40 35.73 19.11
CA ASN A 10 -21.72 35.65 17.69
C ASN A 10 -20.52 36.13 16.86
N SER A 11 -19.76 35.21 16.34
CA SER A 11 -19.20 35.22 14.96
C SER A 11 -18.21 34.05 14.83
N LEU A 12 -18.72 32.84 14.72
CA LEU A 12 -18.01 31.75 14.10
C LEU A 12 -18.48 31.68 12.66
N MET A 13 -17.72 32.26 11.76
CA MET A 13 -17.83 31.94 10.35
C MET A 13 -17.31 30.53 10.14
N GLU A 14 -18.19 29.69 9.67
CA GLU A 14 -17.94 28.34 9.18
C GLU A 14 -16.98 28.39 8.00
N GLY A 15 -15.73 28.08 8.24
CA GLY A 15 -14.80 27.60 7.23
C GLY A 15 -14.94 26.09 7.18
N SER A 16 -15.87 25.59 6.38
CA SER A 16 -15.98 24.16 6.08
C SER A 16 -14.72 23.71 5.36
N ILE A 17 -13.78 23.11 6.11
CA ILE A 17 -12.73 22.29 5.53
C ILE A 17 -13.47 21.04 5.02
N MET A 18 -13.68 20.96 3.72
CA MET A 18 -14.14 19.73 3.09
C MET A 18 -13.02 18.68 3.27
N SER A 19 -13.13 17.90 4.32
CA SER A 19 -12.50 16.59 4.40
C SER A 19 -12.98 15.79 3.20
N GLN A 20 -12.09 15.45 2.28
CA GLN A 20 -12.37 14.44 1.25
C GLN A 20 -12.33 13.05 1.90
N THR A 21 -13.21 12.82 2.87
CA THR A 21 -13.63 11.47 3.20
C THR A 21 -14.42 10.97 2.00
N ARG A 22 -14.05 9.80 1.45
CA ARG A 22 -14.90 9.10 0.48
C ARG A 22 -16.33 9.12 1.01
N PRO A 23 -17.32 9.55 0.22
CA PRO A 23 -18.71 9.54 0.69
C PRO A 23 -19.07 8.09 1.03
N ASN A 24 -19.57 7.89 2.25
CA ASN A 24 -20.25 6.66 2.60
C ASN A 24 -21.48 6.51 1.69
N SER A 25 -21.57 5.38 1.01
CA SER A 25 -22.80 4.73 0.56
C SER A 25 -23.69 5.43 -0.47
N ASP A 26 -23.16 6.09 -1.47
CA ASP A 26 -23.91 6.17 -2.72
C ASP A 26 -23.58 4.91 -3.56
N PRO A 27 -24.58 4.22 -4.13
CA PRO A 27 -24.32 3.11 -5.04
C PRO A 27 -23.49 3.67 -6.20
N VAL A 28 -22.24 3.19 -6.32
CA VAL A 28 -21.38 3.52 -7.43
C VAL A 28 -22.09 3.11 -8.70
N GLU A 29 -22.45 4.07 -9.56
CA GLU A 29 -22.96 3.76 -10.90
C GLU A 29 -21.86 2.96 -11.60
N ILE A 30 -22.17 1.70 -11.90
CA ILE A 30 -21.23 0.73 -12.48
C ILE A 30 -20.98 1.17 -13.91
N ASP A 31 -19.81 1.75 -14.12
CA ASP A 31 -19.34 2.10 -15.47
C ASP A 31 -19.10 0.80 -16.26
N ALA A 32 -19.62 0.77 -17.50
CA ALA A 32 -19.35 -0.33 -18.45
C ALA A 32 -17.85 -0.50 -18.78
N SER A 33 -16.98 0.39 -18.31
CA SER A 33 -15.53 0.34 -18.46
C SER A 33 -14.83 -0.44 -17.33
N ASP A 34 -15.53 -0.90 -16.28
CA ASP A 34 -14.99 -1.81 -15.27
C ASP A 34 -15.66 -3.19 -15.38
N PRO A 35 -15.13 -4.09 -16.20
CA PRO A 35 -15.75 -5.38 -16.49
C PRO A 35 -15.74 -6.33 -15.28
N LEU A 36 -14.90 -6.08 -14.28
CA LEU A 36 -14.74 -6.93 -13.09
C LEU A 36 -15.41 -6.34 -11.85
N ARG A 37 -15.89 -5.11 -11.89
CA ARG A 37 -16.52 -4.39 -10.77
C ARG A 37 -15.63 -4.38 -9.52
N LEU A 38 -14.40 -3.91 -9.70
CA LEU A 38 -13.41 -3.80 -8.64
C LEU A 38 -13.72 -2.62 -7.72
N HIS A 39 -13.95 -2.87 -6.44
CA HIS A 39 -14.29 -1.82 -5.46
C HIS A 39 -13.05 -1.19 -4.84
N ASP A 40 -12.21 -2.00 -4.20
CA ASP A 40 -10.98 -1.57 -3.53
C ASP A 40 -10.05 -2.77 -3.24
N VAL A 41 -8.94 -2.50 -2.56
CA VAL A 41 -8.06 -3.54 -2.02
C VAL A 41 -8.72 -4.12 -0.76
N ASP A 42 -9.11 -5.39 -0.81
CA ASP A 42 -9.66 -6.10 0.35
C ASP A 42 -8.60 -6.27 1.44
N HIS A 43 -7.48 -6.86 1.09
CA HIS A 43 -6.31 -7.01 1.96
C HIS A 43 -5.05 -7.28 1.12
N VAL A 44 -3.91 -7.12 1.77
CA VAL A 44 -2.61 -7.53 1.21
C VAL A 44 -2.07 -8.66 2.06
N ARG A 45 -1.76 -9.80 1.43
CA ARG A 45 -1.20 -10.97 2.10
C ARG A 45 0.31 -10.99 1.92
N PHE A 46 1.00 -11.17 3.05
CA PHE A 46 2.44 -11.34 3.11
C PHE A 46 2.77 -12.78 3.48
N TYR A 47 3.71 -13.37 2.78
CA TYR A 47 4.40 -14.54 3.29
C TYR A 47 5.58 -14.09 4.14
N CYS A 48 5.66 -14.63 5.36
CA CYS A 48 6.65 -14.28 6.37
C CYS A 48 7.33 -15.52 6.92
N GLY A 49 8.60 -15.41 7.26
CA GLY A 49 9.33 -16.48 7.94
C GLY A 49 8.77 -16.81 9.33
N ASN A 50 8.19 -15.81 10.00
CA ASN A 50 7.49 -15.96 11.27
C ASN A 50 6.37 -14.93 11.39
N ALA A 51 5.16 -15.32 11.03
CA ALA A 51 4.01 -14.41 11.03
C ALA A 51 3.70 -13.82 12.42
N LYS A 52 3.93 -14.57 13.51
CA LYS A 52 3.72 -14.08 14.87
C LYS A 52 4.69 -12.95 15.24
N GLN A 53 5.97 -13.08 14.88
CA GLN A 53 6.96 -12.02 15.10
C GLN A 53 6.70 -10.82 14.19
N ALA A 54 6.36 -11.07 12.93
CA ALA A 54 5.97 -10.03 11.98
C ALA A 54 4.74 -9.24 12.50
N ALA A 55 3.73 -9.90 13.09
CA ALA A 55 2.58 -9.25 13.69
C ALA A 55 2.98 -8.26 14.80
N TYR A 56 3.93 -8.62 15.66
CA TYR A 56 4.49 -7.69 16.66
C TYR A 56 5.25 -6.53 16.02
N PHE A 57 6.02 -6.79 14.97
CA PHE A 57 6.74 -5.74 14.23
C PHE A 57 5.78 -4.70 13.64
N TYR A 58 4.79 -5.13 12.86
CA TYR A 58 3.84 -4.21 12.24
C TYR A 58 2.92 -3.53 13.26
N ALA A 59 2.53 -4.24 14.34
CA ALA A 59 1.74 -3.63 15.41
C ALA A 59 2.52 -2.56 16.17
N TRP A 60 3.80 -2.80 16.52
CA TRP A 60 4.61 -1.81 17.21
C TRP A 60 5.01 -0.66 16.31
N ASN A 61 5.68 -0.95 15.20
CA ASN A 61 6.29 0.09 14.36
C ASN A 61 5.24 0.91 13.60
N PHE A 62 4.19 0.27 13.09
CA PHE A 62 3.21 0.94 12.22
C PHE A 62 1.85 1.17 12.88
N GLY A 63 1.65 0.74 14.13
CA GLY A 63 0.41 0.99 14.86
C GLY A 63 -0.77 0.12 14.44
N PHE A 64 -0.53 -0.99 13.73
CA PHE A 64 -1.59 -1.91 13.36
C PHE A 64 -2.17 -2.62 14.59
N GLN A 65 -3.46 -2.90 14.57
CA GLN A 65 -4.13 -3.75 15.54
C GLN A 65 -4.15 -5.18 15.01
N VAL A 66 -3.75 -6.15 15.83
CA VAL A 66 -3.90 -7.57 15.53
C VAL A 66 -5.29 -7.99 15.94
N GLU A 67 -6.20 -8.17 14.99
CA GLU A 67 -7.63 -8.36 15.24
C GLU A 67 -8.04 -9.82 15.26
N GLN A 68 -7.54 -10.61 14.33
CA GLN A 68 -7.92 -12.00 14.16
C GLN A 68 -6.71 -12.85 13.81
N TYR A 69 -6.83 -14.14 14.04
CA TYR A 69 -5.80 -15.13 13.73
C TYR A 69 -6.42 -16.43 13.24
N ARG A 70 -5.61 -17.20 12.51
CA ARG A 70 -5.91 -18.57 12.09
C ARG A 70 -4.63 -19.40 12.26
N ASP A 71 -4.63 -20.37 13.17
CA ASP A 71 -3.45 -21.16 13.50
C ASP A 71 -3.82 -22.59 13.96
N LEU A 72 -2.89 -23.29 14.56
CA LEU A 72 -3.12 -24.67 15.09
C LEU A 72 -4.29 -24.75 16.07
N THR A 73 -4.58 -23.67 16.82
CA THR A 73 -5.67 -23.66 17.81
C THR A 73 -7.04 -23.47 17.15
N THR A 74 -7.09 -22.90 15.95
CA THR A 74 -8.31 -22.75 15.14
C THR A 74 -8.50 -23.87 14.11
N GLY A 75 -7.63 -24.88 14.13
CA GLY A 75 -7.73 -26.04 13.24
C GLY A 75 -6.87 -25.93 11.96
N SER A 76 -6.20 -24.81 11.68
CA SER A 76 -5.22 -24.75 10.60
C SER A 76 -4.01 -25.64 10.92
N ARG A 77 -3.59 -26.48 9.98
CA ARG A 77 -2.48 -27.42 10.19
C ARG A 77 -1.21 -27.06 9.44
N ASP A 78 -1.35 -26.29 8.37
CA ASP A 78 -0.29 -26.04 7.41
C ASP A 78 0.24 -24.62 7.50
N THR A 79 -0.58 -23.67 8.02
CA THR A 79 -0.23 -22.26 8.14
C THR A 79 -0.63 -21.68 9.48
N ALA A 80 0.07 -20.59 9.85
CA ALA A 80 -0.39 -19.65 10.88
C ALA A 80 -0.48 -18.26 10.25
N SER A 81 -1.63 -17.59 10.45
CA SER A 81 -1.94 -16.30 9.85
C SER A 81 -2.49 -15.33 10.89
N TYR A 82 -2.12 -14.05 10.76
CA TYR A 82 -2.63 -12.95 11.59
C TYR A 82 -3.21 -11.88 10.69
N LEU A 83 -4.44 -11.45 10.98
CA LEU A 83 -5.07 -10.30 10.36
C LEU A 83 -4.78 -9.05 11.17
N LEU A 84 -4.12 -8.09 10.55
CA LEU A 84 -3.83 -6.79 11.10
C LEU A 84 -4.67 -5.74 10.40
N ARG A 85 -5.16 -4.75 11.17
CA ARG A 85 -5.93 -3.62 10.61
C ARG A 85 -5.46 -2.27 11.17
N GLN A 86 -5.45 -1.27 10.31
CA GLN A 86 -5.46 0.15 10.67
C GLN A 86 -6.25 0.92 9.61
N GLY A 87 -7.26 1.68 10.03
CA GLY A 87 -8.20 2.27 9.08
C GLY A 87 -8.86 1.19 8.19
N ASN A 88 -8.78 1.37 6.88
CA ASN A 88 -9.19 0.40 5.87
C ASN A 88 -8.04 -0.47 5.35
N ILE A 89 -6.83 -0.32 5.89
CA ILE A 89 -5.70 -1.19 5.55
C ILE A 89 -5.86 -2.51 6.30
N ARG A 90 -5.84 -3.62 5.59
CA ARG A 90 -5.80 -4.97 6.14
C ARG A 90 -4.60 -5.71 5.60
N LEU A 91 -3.76 -6.21 6.50
CA LEU A 91 -2.62 -7.04 6.19
C LEU A 91 -2.86 -8.45 6.74
N ILE A 92 -2.65 -9.47 5.93
CA ILE A 92 -2.56 -10.85 6.39
C ILE A 92 -1.09 -11.23 6.39
N LEU A 93 -0.58 -11.56 7.57
CA LEU A 93 0.78 -12.08 7.73
C LEU A 93 0.67 -13.59 7.90
N GLU A 94 1.26 -14.35 6.99
CA GLU A 94 1.13 -15.80 6.95
C GLU A 94 2.49 -16.49 6.89
N THR A 95 2.64 -17.56 7.67
CA THR A 95 3.82 -18.45 7.63
C THR A 95 3.40 -19.88 7.40
N GLY A 96 4.14 -20.63 6.59
CA GLY A 96 4.02 -22.08 6.48
C GLY A 96 4.61 -22.75 7.70
N LEU A 97 3.88 -23.72 8.28
CA LEU A 97 4.29 -24.44 9.48
C LEU A 97 5.18 -25.65 9.16
N THR A 98 5.22 -26.06 7.88
CA THR A 98 6.06 -27.16 7.40
C THR A 98 6.95 -26.68 6.26
N THR A 99 8.09 -27.33 6.06
CA THR A 99 9.09 -26.94 5.04
C THR A 99 8.64 -27.20 3.61
N ASP A 100 7.65 -28.02 3.40
CA ASP A 100 7.05 -28.36 2.11
C ASP A 100 5.86 -27.42 1.75
N HIS A 101 5.43 -26.59 2.69
CA HIS A 101 4.39 -25.60 2.42
C HIS A 101 4.92 -24.48 1.52
N GLU A 102 4.11 -24.03 0.54
CA GLU A 102 4.49 -22.97 -0.42
C GLU A 102 5.03 -21.72 0.25
N ALA A 103 4.38 -21.23 1.31
CA ALA A 103 4.82 -20.02 2.01
C ALA A 103 6.24 -20.16 2.61
N ALA A 104 6.59 -21.34 3.16
CA ALA A 104 7.92 -21.59 3.70
C ALA A 104 8.98 -21.64 2.58
N GLN A 105 8.66 -22.26 1.45
CA GLN A 105 9.54 -22.36 0.27
C GLN A 105 9.75 -20.98 -0.40
N GLU A 106 8.69 -20.19 -0.53
CA GLU A 106 8.79 -18.84 -1.11
C GLU A 106 9.62 -17.92 -0.22
N VAL A 107 9.40 -17.91 1.09
CA VAL A 107 10.19 -17.11 2.02
C VAL A 107 11.67 -17.51 2.00
N ALA A 108 11.99 -18.82 1.93
CA ALA A 108 13.36 -19.27 1.80
C ALA A 108 14.02 -18.76 0.52
N THR A 109 13.27 -18.67 -0.58
CA THR A 109 13.75 -18.27 -1.89
C THR A 109 13.83 -16.75 -2.04
N TYR A 110 12.75 -16.04 -1.68
CA TYR A 110 12.56 -14.62 -2.00
C TYR A 110 12.67 -13.69 -0.79
N GLY A 111 12.62 -14.22 0.43
CA GLY A 111 12.45 -13.45 1.67
C GLY A 111 10.98 -13.20 1.98
N ASP A 112 10.72 -12.48 3.06
CA ASP A 112 9.37 -12.02 3.39
C ASP A 112 8.90 -11.03 2.31
N GLY A 113 7.64 -11.10 1.92
CA GLY A 113 7.12 -10.21 0.87
C GLY A 113 5.63 -10.39 0.60
N VAL A 114 5.14 -9.57 -0.33
CA VAL A 114 3.74 -9.65 -0.76
C VAL A 114 3.54 -10.86 -1.66
N LYS A 115 2.63 -11.73 -1.23
CA LYS A 115 2.16 -12.88 -2.02
C LYS A 115 0.93 -12.54 -2.83
N ASP A 116 0.01 -11.75 -2.26
CA ASP A 116 -1.31 -11.55 -2.83
C ASP A 116 -1.83 -10.13 -2.55
N VAL A 117 -2.34 -9.51 -3.60
CA VAL A 117 -3.13 -8.27 -3.52
C VAL A 117 -4.57 -8.65 -3.80
N SER A 118 -5.35 -8.81 -2.73
CA SER A 118 -6.75 -9.23 -2.83
C SER A 118 -7.66 -8.03 -3.08
N LEU A 119 -8.60 -8.21 -4.01
CA LEU A 119 -9.48 -7.17 -4.54
C LEU A 119 -10.94 -7.49 -4.23
N ASN A 120 -11.66 -6.53 -3.66
CA ASN A 120 -13.10 -6.67 -3.44
C ASN A 120 -13.86 -6.56 -4.76
N VAL A 121 -14.77 -7.50 -4.97
CA VAL A 121 -15.68 -7.57 -6.11
C VAL A 121 -17.11 -7.94 -5.66
N ASP A 122 -18.08 -7.68 -6.51
CA ASP A 122 -19.47 -8.10 -6.26
C ASP A 122 -19.60 -9.64 -6.26
N ASP A 123 -18.93 -10.30 -7.19
CA ASP A 123 -18.96 -11.74 -7.40
C ASP A 123 -17.57 -12.26 -7.83
N ALA A 124 -16.91 -12.99 -6.92
CA ALA A 124 -15.55 -13.45 -7.12
C ALA A 124 -15.45 -14.55 -8.21
N GLU A 125 -16.46 -15.39 -8.35
CA GLU A 125 -16.50 -16.43 -9.39
C GLU A 125 -16.66 -15.79 -10.77
N ALA A 126 -17.62 -14.88 -10.92
CA ALA A 126 -17.85 -14.16 -12.18
C ALA A 126 -16.64 -13.31 -12.60
N ALA A 127 -15.98 -12.60 -11.64
CA ALA A 127 -14.78 -11.84 -11.91
C ALA A 127 -13.61 -12.72 -12.35
N TYR A 128 -13.40 -13.86 -11.67
CA TYR A 128 -12.38 -14.84 -12.05
C TYR A 128 -12.62 -15.41 -13.45
N GLU A 129 -13.84 -15.88 -13.74
CA GLU A 129 -14.18 -16.41 -15.07
C GLU A 129 -13.96 -15.35 -16.17
N GLN A 130 -14.29 -14.09 -15.90
CA GLN A 130 -14.06 -13.00 -16.85
C GLN A 130 -12.56 -12.76 -17.06
N ALA A 131 -11.77 -12.74 -16.00
CA ALA A 131 -10.31 -12.59 -16.08
C ALA A 131 -9.66 -13.75 -16.88
N ILE A 132 -10.09 -14.99 -16.64
CA ILE A 132 -9.63 -16.15 -17.41
C ILE A 132 -10.01 -16.03 -18.89
N ARG A 133 -11.25 -15.62 -19.21
CA ARG A 133 -11.66 -15.35 -20.60
C ARG A 133 -10.81 -14.27 -21.26
N ASN A 134 -10.33 -13.30 -20.49
CA ASN A 134 -9.44 -12.22 -20.93
C ASN A 134 -7.96 -12.63 -21.00
N GLY A 135 -7.64 -13.91 -20.72
CA GLY A 135 -6.30 -14.46 -20.88
C GLY A 135 -5.46 -14.56 -19.60
N ALA A 136 -6.06 -14.36 -18.42
CA ALA A 136 -5.35 -14.59 -17.15
C ALA A 136 -5.00 -16.08 -16.95
N GLU A 137 -3.85 -16.32 -16.31
CA GLU A 137 -3.49 -17.63 -15.79
C GLU A 137 -4.13 -17.83 -14.40
N SER A 138 -4.73 -19.01 -14.15
CA SER A 138 -5.31 -19.35 -12.85
C SER A 138 -4.24 -19.43 -11.76
N GLY A 139 -4.46 -18.71 -10.66
CA GLY A 139 -3.76 -18.91 -9.40
C GLY A 139 -4.40 -20.06 -8.60
N TYR A 140 -5.71 -19.97 -8.41
CA TYR A 140 -6.58 -21.04 -7.94
C TYR A 140 -8.04 -20.75 -8.34
N GLU A 141 -8.79 -21.82 -8.55
CA GLU A 141 -10.21 -21.76 -8.90
C GLU A 141 -11.08 -21.23 -7.75
N PRO A 142 -12.34 -20.83 -8.01
CA PRO A 142 -13.24 -20.35 -6.98
C PRO A 142 -13.39 -21.32 -5.81
N ILE A 143 -13.19 -20.82 -4.60
CA ILE A 143 -13.34 -21.52 -3.34
C ILE A 143 -14.39 -20.79 -2.51
N GLU A 144 -15.47 -21.49 -2.18
CA GLU A 144 -16.50 -20.99 -1.27
C GLU A 144 -16.28 -21.57 0.14
N GLU A 145 -16.19 -20.69 1.13
CA GLU A 145 -16.17 -21.05 2.54
C GLU A 145 -17.41 -20.47 3.22
N THR A 146 -18.21 -21.33 3.84
CA THR A 146 -19.49 -20.96 4.49
C THR A 146 -19.56 -21.52 5.90
N ASP A 147 -20.09 -20.71 6.84
CA ASP A 147 -20.46 -21.12 8.20
C ASP A 147 -21.75 -20.40 8.64
N GLU A 148 -22.10 -20.47 9.94
CA GLU A 148 -23.32 -19.83 10.50
C GLU A 148 -23.31 -18.29 10.41
N HIS A 149 -22.19 -17.64 10.10
CA HIS A 149 -22.04 -16.19 9.99
C HIS A 149 -22.16 -15.70 8.55
N GLY A 150 -21.94 -16.56 7.56
CA GLY A 150 -22.05 -16.15 6.17
C GLY A 150 -21.11 -16.90 5.25
N THR A 151 -20.83 -16.29 4.10
CA THR A 151 -20.04 -16.88 3.03
C THR A 151 -18.95 -15.92 2.57
N VAL A 152 -17.75 -16.46 2.31
CA VAL A 152 -16.66 -15.79 1.61
C VAL A 152 -16.30 -16.63 0.39
N VAL A 153 -16.33 -16.03 -0.81
CA VAL A 153 -15.86 -16.66 -2.04
C VAL A 153 -14.55 -15.99 -2.47
N ARG A 154 -13.57 -16.81 -2.84
CA ARG A 154 -12.25 -16.35 -3.29
C ARG A 154 -11.82 -17.12 -4.52
N ALA A 155 -11.23 -16.41 -5.48
CA ALA A 155 -10.59 -17.02 -6.65
C ALA A 155 -9.40 -16.16 -7.04
N ALA A 156 -8.31 -16.73 -7.53
CA ALA A 156 -7.11 -15.97 -7.84
C ALA A 156 -6.60 -16.18 -9.25
N ILE A 157 -6.03 -15.12 -9.78
CA ILE A 157 -5.23 -15.12 -11.01
C ILE A 157 -3.77 -14.79 -10.70
N ARG A 158 -2.86 -15.26 -11.55
CA ARG A 158 -1.43 -14.94 -11.48
C ARG A 158 -1.16 -13.60 -12.15
N SER A 159 -0.34 -12.78 -11.50
CA SER A 159 0.25 -11.60 -12.11
C SER A 159 1.77 -11.75 -12.21
N TYR A 160 2.54 -10.66 -12.18
CA TYR A 160 3.99 -10.73 -12.33
C TYR A 160 4.65 -11.58 -11.22
N GLY A 161 5.64 -12.38 -11.62
CA GLY A 161 6.41 -13.22 -10.72
C GLY A 161 5.57 -14.25 -9.98
N ARG A 162 5.49 -14.10 -8.66
CA ARG A 162 4.75 -15.01 -7.76
C ARG A 162 3.51 -14.34 -7.15
N VAL A 163 3.24 -13.09 -7.52
CA VAL A 163 2.12 -12.33 -6.98
C VAL A 163 0.80 -12.83 -7.53
N LEU A 164 -0.19 -12.93 -6.65
CA LEU A 164 -1.57 -13.24 -6.98
C LEU A 164 -2.43 -11.98 -6.93
N HIS A 165 -3.49 -11.95 -7.71
CA HIS A 165 -4.66 -11.11 -7.49
C HIS A 165 -5.84 -12.00 -7.17
N THR A 166 -6.27 -11.95 -5.91
CA THR A 166 -7.43 -12.69 -5.42
C THR A 166 -8.67 -11.83 -5.47
N PHE A 167 -9.68 -12.25 -6.23
CA PHE A 167 -11.01 -11.67 -6.15
C PHE A 167 -11.72 -12.19 -4.91
N VAL A 168 -12.35 -11.29 -4.15
CA VAL A 168 -13.03 -11.62 -2.89
C VAL A 168 -14.43 -11.05 -2.91
N SER A 169 -15.44 -11.90 -2.74
CA SER A 169 -16.82 -11.49 -2.48
C SER A 169 -17.32 -12.08 -1.17
N ARG A 170 -18.19 -11.32 -0.47
CA ARG A 170 -18.54 -11.60 0.93
C ARG A 170 -20.04 -11.41 1.16
N LYS A 171 -20.65 -12.30 1.97
CA LYS A 171 -22.07 -12.26 2.33
C LYS A 171 -22.28 -12.52 3.83
N GLY A 172 -23.39 -12.01 4.37
CA GLY A 172 -23.75 -12.16 5.79
C GLY A 172 -22.88 -11.27 6.69
N ASP A 173 -22.49 -11.76 7.87
CA ASP A 173 -21.65 -11.05 8.84
C ASP A 173 -20.22 -10.81 8.35
N TYR A 174 -19.83 -11.41 7.22
CA TYR A 174 -18.57 -11.18 6.52
C TYR A 174 -18.65 -10.05 5.49
N GLY A 175 -19.82 -9.43 5.31
CA GLY A 175 -20.00 -8.34 4.36
C GLY A 175 -18.97 -7.22 4.53
N LEU A 176 -18.62 -6.55 3.44
CA LEU A 176 -17.52 -5.59 3.40
C LEU A 176 -17.64 -4.49 4.47
N ASP A 177 -18.83 -3.96 4.71
CA ASP A 177 -19.06 -2.94 5.74
C ASP A 177 -18.81 -3.48 7.15
N ALA A 178 -19.18 -4.73 7.43
CA ALA A 178 -18.89 -5.38 8.70
C ALA A 178 -17.39 -5.59 8.90
N VAL A 179 -16.69 -6.05 7.87
CA VAL A 179 -15.22 -6.22 7.89
C VAL A 179 -14.50 -4.88 8.08
N ARG A 180 -14.96 -3.83 7.40
CA ARG A 180 -14.42 -2.46 7.57
C ARG A 180 -14.62 -1.94 8.99
N ALA A 181 -15.72 -2.31 9.64
CA ALA A 181 -16.02 -1.96 11.03
C ALA A 181 -15.29 -2.86 12.07
N GLY A 182 -14.36 -3.74 11.67
CA GLY A 182 -13.67 -4.68 12.57
C GLY A 182 -14.50 -5.91 12.92
N GLY A 183 -15.46 -6.27 12.06
CA GLY A 183 -16.24 -7.49 12.15
C GLY A 183 -15.44 -8.76 11.87
N ARG A 184 -16.12 -9.87 11.69
CA ARG A 184 -15.49 -11.15 11.34
C ARG A 184 -14.92 -11.09 9.92
N PHE A 185 -13.71 -11.61 9.74
CA PHE A 185 -13.05 -11.58 8.43
C PHE A 185 -13.48 -12.72 7.50
N GLY A 186 -13.73 -13.89 8.04
CA GLY A 186 -14.16 -15.06 7.27
C GLY A 186 -14.20 -16.33 8.11
N PRO A 187 -14.68 -17.45 7.54
CA PRO A 187 -14.70 -18.73 8.21
C PRO A 187 -13.30 -19.18 8.69
N GLY A 188 -13.25 -19.77 9.89
CA GLY A 188 -12.00 -20.25 10.50
C GLY A 188 -11.08 -19.16 11.06
N TRP A 189 -11.47 -17.89 11.02
CA TRP A 189 -10.77 -16.79 11.68
C TRP A 189 -11.36 -16.53 13.06
N GLU A 190 -10.49 -16.49 14.07
CA GLU A 190 -10.87 -16.21 15.45
C GLU A 190 -10.41 -14.84 15.90
N LYS A 191 -11.25 -14.14 16.68
CA LYS A 191 -10.87 -12.84 17.24
C LYS A 191 -9.77 -13.01 18.28
N VAL A 192 -8.76 -12.14 18.22
CA VAL A 192 -7.74 -12.06 19.26
C VAL A 192 -8.38 -11.52 20.53
N GLY A 193 -8.39 -12.32 21.62
CA GLY A 193 -8.96 -11.92 22.89
C GLY A 193 -8.16 -10.80 23.57
N HIS A 194 -6.84 -10.85 23.48
CA HIS A 194 -5.92 -9.83 23.98
C HIS A 194 -4.63 -9.85 23.16
N PHE A 195 -4.26 -8.69 22.64
CA PHE A 195 -2.92 -8.45 22.07
C PHE A 195 -2.32 -7.23 22.76
N PRO A 196 -1.12 -7.34 23.36
CA PRO A 196 -0.60 -6.31 24.29
C PRO A 196 -0.51 -4.89 23.71
N LEU A 197 -0.37 -4.76 22.37
CA LEU A 197 -0.21 -3.48 21.70
C LEU A 197 -1.52 -2.86 21.21
N ASN A 198 -2.63 -3.62 21.17
CA ASN A 198 -3.88 -3.11 20.59
C ASN A 198 -4.43 -1.91 21.36
N GLU A 199 -4.47 -1.96 22.70
CA GLU A 199 -4.92 -0.83 23.51
C GLU A 199 -4.03 0.40 23.34
N TYR A 200 -2.71 0.21 23.34
CA TYR A 200 -1.75 1.28 23.09
C TYR A 200 -1.96 1.93 21.71
N ASN A 201 -2.15 1.11 20.66
CA ASN A 201 -2.34 1.59 19.29
C ASN A 201 -3.68 2.31 19.11
N GLN A 202 -4.74 1.90 19.84
CA GLN A 202 -6.01 2.63 19.86
C GLN A 202 -5.88 4.01 20.50
N GLN A 203 -5.11 4.13 21.57
CA GLN A 203 -4.87 5.40 22.28
C GLN A 203 -3.87 6.30 21.56
N ASN A 204 -2.99 5.73 20.74
CA ASN A 204 -1.92 6.43 20.02
C ASN A 204 -1.91 6.00 18.54
N PRO A 205 -2.93 6.36 17.74
CA PRO A 205 -3.01 5.95 16.34
C PRO A 205 -1.92 6.61 15.50
N CYS A 206 -1.36 5.87 14.56
CA CYS A 206 -0.43 6.42 13.57
C CYS A 206 -1.12 7.18 12.43
N GLY A 207 -2.45 7.08 12.30
CA GLY A 207 -3.23 7.83 11.33
C GLY A 207 -3.19 7.29 9.90
N LEU A 208 -2.79 6.02 9.71
CA LEU A 208 -2.82 5.37 8.39
C LEU A 208 -4.25 4.92 8.06
N GLU A 209 -4.73 5.18 6.84
CA GLU A 209 -6.15 5.06 6.51
C GLU A 209 -6.45 3.96 5.50
N PHE A 210 -5.77 3.95 4.35
CA PHE A 210 -5.97 2.97 3.29
C PHE A 210 -4.72 2.81 2.41
N VAL A 211 -4.69 1.79 1.56
CA VAL A 211 -3.64 1.60 0.54
C VAL A 211 -3.92 2.53 -0.63
N ASP A 212 -3.08 3.54 -0.83
CA ASP A 212 -3.20 4.51 -1.94
C ASP A 212 -2.80 3.88 -3.28
N HIS A 213 -1.67 3.17 -3.29
CA HIS A 213 -1.20 2.42 -4.45
C HIS A 213 -0.22 1.31 -4.05
N LEU A 214 0.03 0.37 -4.99
CA LEU A 214 1.00 -0.72 -4.83
C LEU A 214 1.90 -0.77 -6.06
N VAL A 215 3.20 -0.78 -5.85
CA VAL A 215 4.19 -0.72 -6.93
C VAL A 215 4.84 -2.07 -7.16
N GLY A 216 4.79 -2.52 -8.41
CA GLY A 216 5.46 -3.73 -8.87
C GLY A 216 6.77 -3.43 -9.61
N ASN A 217 7.82 -4.19 -9.31
CA ASN A 217 9.06 -4.22 -10.09
C ASN A 217 9.04 -5.42 -11.01
N VAL A 218 9.34 -5.19 -12.29
CA VAL A 218 9.43 -6.22 -13.31
C VAL A 218 10.79 -6.20 -14.00
N GLU A 219 11.08 -7.25 -14.76
CA GLU A 219 12.33 -7.37 -15.51
C GLU A 219 12.42 -6.35 -16.62
N LEU A 220 13.64 -6.06 -17.07
CA LEU A 220 13.92 -5.19 -18.22
C LEU A 220 13.14 -5.64 -19.46
N GLY A 221 12.44 -4.71 -20.08
CA GLY A 221 11.62 -4.93 -21.28
C GLY A 221 10.27 -5.63 -21.01
N LYS A 222 9.86 -5.79 -19.75
CA LYS A 222 8.59 -6.44 -19.37
C LYS A 222 7.49 -5.48 -18.91
N MET A 223 7.79 -4.22 -18.68
CA MET A 223 6.79 -3.24 -18.22
C MET A 223 5.60 -3.15 -19.20
N ASN A 224 5.86 -3.02 -20.50
CA ASN A 224 4.79 -2.92 -21.49
C ASN A 224 3.90 -4.17 -21.53
N HIS A 225 4.50 -5.36 -21.42
CA HIS A 225 3.75 -6.61 -21.33
C HIS A 225 2.79 -6.61 -20.14
N TRP A 226 3.24 -6.17 -18.97
CA TRP A 226 2.39 -6.12 -17.78
C TRP A 226 1.35 -5.00 -17.85
N VAL A 227 1.68 -3.86 -18.45
CA VAL A 227 0.72 -2.78 -18.71
C VAL A 227 -0.42 -3.28 -19.60
N GLU A 228 -0.09 -3.98 -20.69
CA GLU A 228 -1.06 -4.59 -21.61
C GLU A 228 -1.89 -5.65 -20.87
N TRP A 229 -1.24 -6.51 -20.07
CA TRP A 229 -1.92 -7.51 -19.24
C TRP A 229 -2.94 -6.88 -18.28
N TYR A 230 -2.56 -5.83 -17.54
CA TYR A 230 -3.50 -5.13 -16.64
C TYR A 230 -4.67 -4.51 -17.39
N ALA A 231 -4.42 -3.98 -18.60
CA ALA A 231 -5.48 -3.41 -19.43
C ALA A 231 -6.43 -4.49 -19.97
N GLU A 232 -5.89 -5.58 -20.51
CA GLU A 232 -6.68 -6.64 -21.13
C GLU A 232 -7.40 -7.52 -20.10
N VAL A 233 -6.71 -7.91 -19.03
CA VAL A 233 -7.24 -8.85 -18.03
C VAL A 233 -8.14 -8.16 -17.02
N LEU A 234 -7.71 -7.03 -16.44
CA LEU A 234 -8.42 -6.35 -15.37
C LEU A 234 -9.19 -5.10 -15.84
N GLY A 235 -9.06 -4.70 -17.09
CA GLY A 235 -9.72 -3.50 -17.62
C GLY A 235 -9.12 -2.19 -17.11
N PHE A 236 -7.89 -2.22 -16.58
CA PHE A 236 -7.22 -1.02 -16.09
C PHE A 236 -6.85 -0.09 -17.25
N LYS A 237 -6.73 1.20 -16.95
CA LYS A 237 -6.32 2.23 -17.90
C LYS A 237 -4.93 2.75 -17.56
N LEU A 238 -4.17 3.15 -18.57
CA LEU A 238 -2.92 3.86 -18.36
C LEU A 238 -3.23 5.26 -17.83
N PHE A 239 -2.84 5.51 -16.58
CA PHE A 239 -3.07 6.79 -15.89
C PHE A 239 -1.91 7.77 -16.08
N LYS A 240 -0.67 7.31 -15.86
CA LYS A 240 0.56 8.12 -15.98
C LYS A 240 1.66 7.28 -16.62
N HIS A 241 2.57 7.97 -17.32
CA HIS A 241 3.81 7.39 -17.84
C HIS A 241 4.97 8.29 -17.47
N PHE A 242 6.04 7.69 -16.98
CA PHE A 242 7.31 8.33 -16.68
C PHE A 242 8.42 7.63 -17.45
N ASP A 243 9.18 8.35 -18.26
CA ASP A 243 10.31 7.83 -19.00
C ASP A 243 11.65 8.04 -18.29
N GLU A 244 12.75 7.60 -18.89
CA GLU A 244 14.10 7.75 -18.33
C GLU A 244 14.48 9.21 -18.08
N ALA A 245 13.98 10.16 -18.88
CA ALA A 245 14.27 11.57 -18.70
C ALA A 245 13.55 12.13 -17.46
N ASP A 246 12.44 11.52 -17.10
CA ASP A 246 11.67 11.87 -15.91
C ASP A 246 12.28 11.29 -14.62
N ILE A 247 12.86 10.07 -14.71
CA ILE A 247 13.30 9.28 -13.56
C ILE A 247 14.75 8.84 -13.76
N SER A 248 15.69 9.77 -13.63
CA SER A 248 17.12 9.48 -13.71
C SER A 248 17.94 10.32 -12.73
N THR A 249 19.05 9.75 -12.30
CA THR A 249 20.15 10.45 -11.62
C THR A 249 21.40 10.38 -12.49
N GLU A 250 22.56 10.80 -11.96
CA GLU A 250 23.86 10.59 -12.62
C GLU A 250 24.18 9.10 -12.78
N TYR A 251 23.68 8.23 -11.90
CA TYR A 251 24.10 6.83 -11.79
C TYR A 251 23.06 5.84 -12.26
N THR A 252 21.78 6.04 -11.93
CA THR A 252 20.72 5.07 -12.17
C THR A 252 19.52 5.71 -12.84
N SER A 253 18.75 4.89 -13.56
CA SER A 253 17.46 5.28 -14.15
C SER A 253 16.46 4.12 -14.09
N LEU A 254 15.17 4.44 -14.23
CA LEU A 254 14.12 3.46 -14.42
C LEU A 254 12.99 4.05 -15.26
N MET A 255 12.09 3.20 -15.73
CA MET A 255 10.84 3.59 -16.37
C MET A 255 9.67 3.12 -15.51
N SER A 256 8.60 3.90 -15.50
CA SER A 256 7.39 3.58 -14.74
C SER A 256 6.12 3.90 -15.53
N LYS A 257 5.14 3.01 -15.46
CA LYS A 257 3.78 3.23 -15.96
C LYS A 257 2.79 2.93 -14.87
N VAL A 258 1.87 3.85 -14.64
CA VAL A 258 0.82 3.70 -13.63
C VAL A 258 -0.45 3.22 -14.29
N MET A 259 -0.89 2.04 -13.91
CA MET A 259 -2.20 1.49 -14.26
C MET A 259 -3.22 1.82 -13.19
N ASP A 260 -4.43 2.13 -13.59
CA ASP A 260 -5.52 2.59 -12.73
C ASP A 260 -6.80 1.82 -13.07
N SER A 261 -7.49 1.31 -12.06
CA SER A 261 -8.85 0.81 -12.23
C SER A 261 -9.78 1.95 -12.70
N GLY A 262 -10.81 1.64 -13.47
CA GLY A 262 -11.65 2.63 -14.16
C GLY A 262 -12.17 3.80 -13.29
N PHE A 263 -12.16 3.64 -11.96
CA PHE A 263 -12.61 4.65 -10.98
C PHE A 263 -11.47 5.31 -10.19
N GLY A 264 -10.20 5.05 -10.51
CA GLY A 264 -9.06 5.62 -9.78
C GLY A 264 -8.88 5.12 -8.35
N VAL A 265 -9.53 4.02 -8.01
CA VAL A 265 -9.54 3.47 -6.65
C VAL A 265 -8.33 2.59 -6.38
N ILE A 266 -7.90 1.82 -7.41
CA ILE A 266 -6.77 0.91 -7.31
C ILE A 266 -5.74 1.38 -8.32
N LYS A 267 -4.57 1.80 -7.84
CA LYS A 267 -3.47 2.27 -8.67
C LYS A 267 -2.28 1.34 -8.51
N MET A 268 -1.74 0.91 -9.62
CA MET A 268 -0.61 -0.03 -9.67
C MET A 268 0.48 0.50 -10.62
N PRO A 269 1.44 1.26 -10.11
CA PRO A 269 2.66 1.57 -10.85
C PRO A 269 3.47 0.30 -11.11
N ILE A 270 4.01 0.19 -12.33
CA ILE A 270 4.86 -0.91 -12.78
C ILE A 270 6.18 -0.31 -13.23
N ASN A 271 7.26 -0.72 -12.57
CA ASN A 271 8.61 -0.24 -12.82
C ASN A 271 9.46 -1.29 -13.49
N GLU A 272 10.27 -0.88 -14.46
CA GLU A 272 11.36 -1.69 -14.99
C GLU A 272 12.69 -0.93 -14.91
N PRO A 273 13.83 -1.64 -14.89
CA PRO A 273 15.14 -1.00 -14.98
C PRO A 273 15.26 -0.23 -16.31
N ALA A 274 16.08 0.81 -16.33
CA ALA A 274 16.51 1.48 -17.55
C ALA A 274 18.02 1.58 -17.57
N ASP A 275 18.59 1.90 -18.73
CA ASP A 275 20.03 2.01 -18.90
C ASP A 275 20.62 3.05 -17.96
N GLY A 276 21.55 2.63 -17.11
CA GLY A 276 22.25 3.46 -16.13
C GLY A 276 23.75 3.14 -16.08
N ARG A 277 24.53 4.02 -15.46
CA ARG A 277 25.97 3.79 -15.24
C ARG A 277 26.24 2.77 -14.15
N ARG A 278 25.27 2.55 -13.29
CA ARG A 278 25.32 1.64 -12.12
C ARG A 278 23.99 0.90 -11.97
N LYS A 279 24.01 -0.13 -11.14
CA LYS A 279 22.85 -0.95 -10.83
C LYS A 279 21.71 -0.11 -10.25
N SER A 280 20.56 -0.14 -10.91
CA SER A 280 19.36 0.55 -10.43
C SER A 280 18.77 -0.14 -9.19
N GLN A 281 17.91 0.58 -8.47
CA GLN A 281 17.16 -0.01 -7.35
C GLN A 281 16.25 -1.18 -7.78
N ILE A 282 15.77 -1.17 -9.03
CA ILE A 282 14.94 -2.26 -9.55
C ILE A 282 15.80 -3.51 -9.78
N GLU A 283 17.01 -3.35 -10.32
CA GLU A 283 17.95 -4.45 -10.46
C GLU A 283 18.42 -5.00 -9.10
N GLU A 284 18.64 -4.12 -8.09
CA GLU A 284 18.94 -4.56 -6.72
C GLU A 284 17.78 -5.38 -6.17
N TYR A 285 16.54 -4.91 -6.34
CA TYR A 285 15.35 -5.64 -5.94
C TYR A 285 15.31 -7.04 -6.58
N LEU A 286 15.44 -7.12 -7.90
CA LEU A 286 15.40 -8.38 -8.63
C LEU A 286 16.48 -9.35 -8.17
N ASP A 287 17.70 -8.88 -7.95
CA ASP A 287 18.81 -9.72 -7.46
C ASP A 287 18.50 -10.36 -6.09
N TRP A 288 18.00 -9.57 -5.15
CA TRP A 288 17.60 -10.06 -3.83
C TRP A 288 16.31 -10.86 -3.83
N HIS A 289 15.50 -10.69 -4.86
CA HIS A 289 14.26 -11.44 -5.10
C HIS A 289 14.47 -12.61 -6.08
N ASN A 290 15.66 -13.16 -6.12
CA ASN A 290 16.04 -14.33 -6.94
C ASN A 290 15.73 -14.16 -8.44
N GLY A 291 15.91 -12.95 -8.99
CA GLY A 291 15.63 -12.61 -10.39
C GLY A 291 14.14 -12.53 -10.75
N THR A 292 13.26 -12.57 -9.78
CA THR A 292 11.81 -12.67 -9.98
C THR A 292 11.11 -11.33 -9.70
N PRO A 293 10.15 -10.88 -10.54
CA PRO A 293 9.30 -9.74 -10.25
C PRO A 293 8.53 -9.86 -8.94
N GLY A 294 8.11 -8.72 -8.39
CA GLY A 294 7.29 -8.69 -7.18
C GLY A 294 6.89 -7.28 -6.76
N VAL A 295 6.16 -7.17 -5.66
CA VAL A 295 5.74 -5.88 -5.10
C VAL A 295 6.91 -5.21 -4.38
N GLN A 296 7.28 -4.01 -4.86
CA GLN A 296 8.36 -3.21 -4.28
C GLN A 296 7.90 -2.46 -3.04
N HIS A 297 6.76 -1.76 -3.12
CA HIS A 297 6.23 -1.01 -1.98
C HIS A 297 4.71 -0.88 -1.98
N LEU A 298 4.20 -0.61 -0.79
CA LEU A 298 2.85 -0.16 -0.56
C LEU A 298 2.89 1.29 -0.11
N ALA A 299 2.12 2.15 -0.78
CA ALA A 299 1.88 3.51 -0.32
C ALA A 299 0.64 3.53 0.58
N LEU A 300 0.85 3.98 1.81
CA LEU A 300 -0.16 4.05 2.84
C LEU A 300 -0.61 5.50 3.02
N ARG A 301 -1.88 5.74 2.76
CA ARG A 301 -2.48 7.06 2.86
C ARG A 301 -2.63 7.51 4.30
N THR A 302 -2.38 8.81 4.53
CA THR A 302 -2.76 9.51 5.75
C THR A 302 -3.29 10.91 5.43
N ASP A 303 -4.16 11.44 6.27
CA ASP A 303 -4.62 12.83 6.17
C ASP A 303 -3.67 13.80 6.91
N ASP A 304 -2.84 13.30 7.84
CA ASP A 304 -1.85 14.10 8.58
C ASP A 304 -0.46 13.46 8.50
N GLU A 305 0.28 13.80 7.44
CA GLU A 305 1.63 13.26 7.19
C GLU A 305 2.60 13.58 8.33
N LEU A 306 2.53 14.80 8.88
CA LEU A 306 3.43 15.22 9.95
C LEU A 306 3.21 14.38 11.21
N HIS A 307 1.96 14.19 11.60
CA HIS A 307 1.61 13.32 12.73
C HIS A 307 2.03 11.88 12.50
N SER A 308 1.68 11.34 11.34
CA SER A 308 1.96 9.94 11.01
C SER A 308 3.46 9.65 11.00
N VAL A 309 4.26 10.46 10.31
CA VAL A 309 5.72 10.29 10.24
C VAL A 309 6.35 10.48 11.62
N HIS A 310 5.89 11.47 12.42
CA HIS A 310 6.37 11.67 13.80
C HIS A 310 6.14 10.41 14.66
N GLU A 311 4.91 9.87 14.66
CA GLU A 311 4.56 8.68 15.44
C GLU A 311 5.33 7.44 14.97
N LEU A 312 5.45 7.24 13.66
CA LEU A 312 6.22 6.13 13.09
C LEU A 312 7.71 6.21 13.47
N ARG A 313 8.32 7.39 13.40
CA ARG A 313 9.71 7.60 13.87
C ARG A 313 9.86 7.31 15.37
N ARG A 314 8.93 7.80 16.18
CA ARG A 314 8.90 7.53 17.63
C ARG A 314 8.83 6.04 17.96
N ARG A 315 8.21 5.25 17.09
CA ARG A 315 8.08 3.79 17.18
C ARG A 315 9.27 3.04 16.57
N GLY A 316 10.26 3.75 16.04
CA GLY A 316 11.49 3.17 15.52
C GLY A 316 11.48 2.85 14.02
N VAL A 317 10.49 3.33 13.27
CA VAL A 317 10.52 3.21 11.81
C VAL A 317 11.65 4.06 11.25
N ASN A 318 12.52 3.46 10.44
CA ASN A 318 13.59 4.13 9.73
C ASN A 318 13.11 4.57 8.35
N PHE A 319 13.34 5.83 8.04
CA PHE A 319 13.01 6.42 6.73
C PHE A 319 14.28 6.72 5.94
N LEU A 320 14.15 6.84 4.63
CA LEU A 320 15.20 7.34 3.75
C LEU A 320 15.54 8.79 4.15
N LYS A 321 16.81 9.16 4.04
CA LYS A 321 17.28 10.48 4.43
C LYS A 321 17.23 11.44 3.24
N VAL A 322 16.46 12.50 3.37
CA VAL A 322 16.42 13.62 2.43
C VAL A 322 17.45 14.66 2.85
N PRO A 323 18.31 15.15 1.96
CA PRO A 323 19.31 16.16 2.30
C PRO A 323 18.64 17.52 2.56
N GLN A 324 19.24 18.34 3.45
CA GLN A 324 18.72 19.66 3.76
C GLN A 324 18.63 20.57 2.53
N SER A 325 19.56 20.43 1.58
CA SER A 325 19.55 21.21 0.33
C SER A 325 18.27 21.02 -0.52
N TYR A 326 17.55 19.92 -0.34
CA TYR A 326 16.25 19.73 -0.98
C TYR A 326 15.24 20.80 -0.54
N TYR A 327 15.25 21.21 0.74
CA TYR A 327 14.32 22.19 1.30
C TYR A 327 14.69 23.63 0.96
N ASP A 328 15.90 23.88 0.44
CA ASP A 328 16.31 25.19 -0.05
C ASP A 328 15.61 25.54 -1.38
N GLU A 329 15.14 24.53 -2.14
CA GLU A 329 14.58 24.70 -3.48
C GLU A 329 13.09 24.31 -3.60
N VAL A 330 12.60 23.39 -2.78
CA VAL A 330 11.26 22.79 -2.96
C VAL A 330 10.13 23.80 -2.87
N TRP A 331 10.22 24.77 -1.95
CA TRP A 331 9.15 25.75 -1.72
C TRP A 331 8.89 26.64 -2.93
N GLU A 332 9.97 27.14 -3.57
CA GLU A 332 9.85 27.94 -4.79
C GLU A 332 9.36 27.08 -5.97
N ARG A 333 9.77 25.83 -6.04
CA ARG A 333 9.28 24.88 -7.06
C ARG A 333 7.76 24.66 -6.96
N VAL A 334 7.26 24.36 -5.77
CA VAL A 334 5.82 24.12 -5.55
C VAL A 334 5.01 25.40 -5.76
N LYS A 335 5.54 26.55 -5.31
CA LYS A 335 4.92 27.85 -5.52
C LYS A 335 4.84 28.25 -7.00
N ALA A 336 5.85 27.91 -7.79
CA ALA A 336 5.86 28.14 -9.23
C ALA A 336 4.76 27.34 -9.97
N LEU A 337 4.28 26.21 -9.39
CA LEU A 337 3.14 25.44 -9.86
C LEU A 337 1.78 25.97 -9.34
N GLY A 338 1.80 27.09 -8.61
CA GLY A 338 0.58 27.77 -8.12
C GLY A 338 0.10 27.34 -6.74
N TRP A 339 0.87 26.53 -6.00
CA TRP A 339 0.46 26.01 -4.71
C TRP A 339 1.29 26.59 -3.56
N ASP A 340 0.62 26.79 -2.42
CA ASP A 340 1.19 27.21 -1.16
C ASP A 340 0.95 26.10 -0.13
N VAL A 341 2.01 25.42 0.29
CA VAL A 341 1.95 24.31 1.25
C VAL A 341 1.49 24.86 2.61
N LYS A 342 0.44 24.25 3.15
CA LYS A 342 -0.22 24.73 4.38
C LYS A 342 0.42 24.22 5.65
N GLU A 343 1.09 23.10 5.56
CA GLU A 343 1.78 22.46 6.67
C GLU A 343 3.03 23.27 7.05
N ASP A 344 3.49 23.09 8.29
CA ASP A 344 4.68 23.75 8.83
C ASP A 344 5.95 23.30 8.09
N HIS A 345 6.57 24.20 7.35
CA HIS A 345 7.75 23.94 6.51
C HIS A 345 8.97 23.48 7.32
N GLU A 346 9.17 24.00 8.54
CA GLU A 346 10.27 23.60 9.42
C GLU A 346 10.05 22.14 9.87
N LYS A 347 8.83 21.79 10.25
CA LYS A 347 8.50 20.41 10.63
C LYS A 347 8.60 19.43 9.47
N ILE A 348 8.18 19.84 8.25
CA ILE A 348 8.36 19.04 7.04
C ILE A 348 9.86 18.72 6.85
N ALA A 349 10.72 19.74 6.96
CA ALA A 349 12.16 19.59 6.80
C ALA A 349 12.77 18.73 7.92
N ASP A 350 12.38 18.94 9.18
CA ASP A 350 12.86 18.18 10.34
C ASP A 350 12.46 16.70 10.25
N LEU A 351 11.26 16.42 9.75
CA LEU A 351 10.77 15.05 9.53
C LEU A 351 11.30 14.42 8.23
N GLY A 352 11.95 15.20 7.37
CA GLY A 352 12.51 14.69 6.11
C GLY A 352 11.45 14.38 5.06
N ILE A 353 10.27 15.00 5.12
CA ILE A 353 9.14 14.75 4.23
C ILE A 353 9.37 15.42 2.88
N LEU A 354 9.14 14.70 1.79
CA LEU A 354 9.20 15.20 0.43
C LEU A 354 7.87 15.89 0.04
N VAL A 355 7.96 16.94 -0.77
CA VAL A 355 6.81 17.72 -1.24
C VAL A 355 6.84 17.80 -2.75
N ASP A 356 5.71 17.53 -3.41
CA ASP A 356 5.55 17.75 -4.86
C ASP A 356 4.16 18.31 -5.17
N ALA A 357 3.98 18.83 -6.37
CA ALA A 357 2.72 19.41 -6.82
C ALA A 357 2.47 19.12 -8.30
N ASP A 358 1.17 19.15 -8.66
CA ASP A 358 0.68 19.10 -10.04
C ASP A 358 -0.41 20.18 -10.25
N ASP A 359 -1.13 20.10 -11.37
CA ASP A 359 -2.19 21.06 -11.69
C ASP A 359 -3.40 21.00 -10.73
N GLU A 360 -3.56 19.89 -9.99
CA GLU A 360 -4.72 19.62 -9.13
C GLU A 360 -4.45 19.91 -7.64
N GLY A 361 -3.15 19.97 -7.24
CA GLY A 361 -2.80 20.18 -5.85
C GLY A 361 -1.35 19.86 -5.54
N TYR A 362 -1.07 19.61 -4.26
CA TYR A 362 0.23 19.12 -3.82
C TYR A 362 0.09 17.83 -3.00
N LEU A 363 1.20 17.15 -2.82
CA LEU A 363 1.31 15.94 -2.00
C LEU A 363 2.53 16.03 -1.07
N LEU A 364 2.44 15.32 0.02
CA LEU A 364 3.53 15.03 0.95
C LEU A 364 3.79 13.53 0.90
N GLN A 365 5.07 13.12 0.91
CA GLN A 365 5.41 11.70 0.88
C GLN A 365 6.76 11.42 1.55
N LEU A 366 6.88 10.24 2.15
CA LEU A 366 8.14 9.78 2.72
C LEU A 366 8.25 8.25 2.63
N PHE A 367 9.44 7.76 2.35
CA PHE A 367 9.70 6.35 2.12
C PHE A 367 10.49 5.73 3.28
N THR A 368 10.07 4.57 3.74
CA THR A 368 10.86 3.82 4.74
C THR A 368 12.12 3.24 4.10
N GLN A 369 13.11 2.92 4.92
CA GLN A 369 14.12 1.95 4.53
C GLN A 369 13.45 0.57 4.34
N PRO A 370 14.10 -0.40 3.69
CA PRO A 370 13.56 -1.75 3.58
C PRO A 370 13.10 -2.29 4.94
N LEU A 371 11.94 -2.94 4.94
CA LEU A 371 11.28 -3.41 6.18
C LEU A 371 11.89 -4.69 6.73
N GLN A 372 12.80 -5.31 5.98
CA GLN A 372 13.42 -6.60 6.26
C GLN A 372 14.87 -6.61 5.81
N ASP A 373 15.58 -7.69 6.14
CA ASP A 373 17.02 -7.80 5.87
C ASP A 373 17.36 -7.79 4.37
N ARG A 374 16.53 -8.43 3.53
CA ARG A 374 16.64 -8.30 2.07
C ARG A 374 16.05 -6.96 1.63
N PRO A 375 16.76 -6.13 0.85
CA PRO A 375 16.30 -4.81 0.46
C PRO A 375 15.26 -4.89 -0.68
N THR A 376 14.12 -5.51 -0.42
CA THR A 376 13.06 -5.73 -1.40
C THR A 376 11.83 -4.89 -1.14
N LEU A 377 11.20 -5.04 0.03
CA LEU A 377 9.94 -4.39 0.36
C LEU A 377 10.15 -3.18 1.27
N PHE A 378 9.46 -2.07 0.98
CA PHE A 378 9.36 -0.91 1.86
C PHE A 378 7.94 -0.31 1.83
N PHE A 379 7.67 0.65 2.70
CA PHE A 379 6.43 1.42 2.69
C PHE A 379 6.69 2.87 2.30
N GLU A 380 5.70 3.46 1.65
CA GLU A 380 5.55 4.90 1.45
C GLU A 380 4.43 5.39 2.36
N ILE A 381 4.64 6.53 3.02
CA ILE A 381 3.58 7.27 3.68
C ILE A 381 3.25 8.44 2.76
N ILE A 382 1.97 8.64 2.47
CA ILE A 382 1.54 9.66 1.50
C ILE A 382 0.30 10.41 1.97
N SER A 383 0.36 11.73 1.86
CA SER A 383 -0.79 12.62 2.06
C SER A 383 -1.01 13.48 0.81
N ARG A 384 -2.26 13.60 0.37
CA ARG A 384 -2.63 14.32 -0.85
C ARG A 384 -3.51 15.51 -0.51
N ARG A 385 -3.17 16.67 -1.06
CA ARG A 385 -3.93 17.90 -0.99
C ARG A 385 -4.41 18.29 -2.40
N GLY A 386 -5.23 17.40 -2.99
CA GLY A 386 -5.75 17.53 -4.35
C GLY A 386 -4.93 16.79 -5.41
N SER A 387 -3.60 16.77 -5.29
CA SER A 387 -2.72 16.14 -6.26
C SER A 387 -3.03 14.67 -6.50
N GLN A 388 -3.08 14.28 -7.76
CA GLN A 388 -3.18 12.90 -8.22
C GLN A 388 -1.83 12.35 -8.72
N SER A 389 -0.77 13.15 -8.63
CA SER A 389 0.58 12.79 -9.05
C SER A 389 1.22 11.70 -8.16
N PHE A 390 2.36 11.21 -8.59
CA PHE A 390 3.22 10.24 -7.88
C PHE A 390 4.55 10.89 -7.45
N GLY A 391 4.61 12.21 -7.36
CA GLY A 391 5.79 12.91 -6.88
C GLY A 391 6.94 12.98 -7.90
N LYS A 392 6.64 13.24 -9.19
CA LYS A 392 7.66 13.38 -10.25
C LYS A 392 8.80 14.32 -9.85
N GLY A 393 8.46 15.47 -9.24
CA GLY A 393 9.44 16.45 -8.79
C GLY A 393 10.32 15.98 -7.62
N ASN A 394 9.96 14.87 -6.97
CA ASN A 394 10.70 14.26 -5.87
C ASN A 394 11.59 13.09 -6.34
N PHE A 395 11.42 12.59 -7.56
CA PHE A 395 12.12 11.40 -8.03
C PHE A 395 13.64 11.52 -7.86
N LYS A 396 14.24 12.63 -8.27
CA LYS A 396 15.68 12.82 -8.11
C LYS A 396 16.13 12.69 -6.65
N ALA A 397 15.46 13.36 -5.71
CA ALA A 397 15.81 13.33 -4.29
C ALA A 397 15.60 11.92 -3.69
N LEU A 398 14.53 11.23 -4.08
CA LEU A 398 14.24 9.86 -3.69
C LEU A 398 15.33 8.90 -4.19
N PHE A 399 15.68 8.97 -5.48
CA PHE A 399 16.68 8.06 -6.07
C PHE A 399 18.07 8.29 -5.48
N GLU A 400 18.49 9.54 -5.30
CA GLU A 400 19.75 9.83 -4.61
C GLU A 400 19.76 9.30 -3.16
N ALA A 401 18.60 9.30 -2.47
CA ALA A 401 18.50 8.72 -1.13
C ALA A 401 18.63 7.20 -1.17
N ILE A 402 17.99 6.53 -2.13
CA ILE A 402 18.10 5.08 -2.34
C ILE A 402 19.52 4.70 -2.75
N GLU A 403 20.15 5.41 -3.68
CA GLU A 403 21.55 5.19 -4.09
C GLU A 403 22.53 5.28 -2.92
N ARG A 404 22.33 6.23 -2.00
CA ARG A 404 23.14 6.30 -0.77
C ARG A 404 22.99 5.05 0.10
N GLU A 405 21.78 4.50 0.20
CA GLU A 405 21.55 3.26 0.94
C GLU A 405 22.13 2.04 0.21
N GLN A 406 22.04 1.98 -1.13
CA GLN A 406 22.69 0.94 -1.95
C GLN A 406 24.22 0.99 -1.79
N ALA A 407 24.80 2.19 -1.84
CA ALA A 407 26.25 2.37 -1.62
C ALA A 407 26.69 1.89 -0.24
N ARG A 408 25.89 2.16 0.81
CA ARG A 408 26.14 1.69 2.18
C ARG A 408 26.14 0.18 2.29
N ARG A 409 25.33 -0.49 1.48
CA ARG A 409 25.28 -1.96 1.38
C ARG A 409 26.31 -2.55 0.41
N GLY A 410 27.04 -1.73 -0.33
CA GLY A 410 28.00 -2.18 -1.34
C GLY A 410 27.38 -2.66 -2.66
N ASN A 411 26.14 -2.22 -2.95
CA ASN A 411 25.36 -2.65 -4.13
C ASN A 411 25.23 -1.56 -5.22
N LEU A 412 25.87 -0.40 -5.06
CA LEU A 412 25.83 0.68 -6.07
C LEU A 412 27.04 0.66 -6.97
#